data_91130f4372d4a67aa5e29d80f4c38340
#
_entry.id   91130f4372d4a67aa5e29d80f4c38340
#
_cell.length_a   1.000
_cell.length_b   1.000
_cell.length_c   1.000
_cell.angle_alpha   90.00
_cell.angle_beta   90.00
_cell.angle_gamma   90.00
#
_symmetry.space_group_name_H-M   'P 1'
#
loop_
_entity.id
_entity.type
_entity.pdbx_description
1 polymer ?
#
loop_
_entity_poly.entity_id
_entity_poly.type
_entity_poly.pdbx_seq_one_letter_code
_entity_poly.pdbx_strand_id
1 'polypeptide(L)'
;MVGVGGVVIHRGRALLIRRGREPLKGEWSIPGGLIELGEELAAGVRRELKEETGLAVEPVQIIATFDRIVKEGRRVRYHFVIVDYVCRLRGGKLRPGSDVVDACWVRPKDLPKYHLTEMATRVVRAAFQVAKRRRV
;
A
#
# COMPACT_ATOMS: atom_id res chain seq x y z
N MET A 1 -5.82 8.67 -13.91
CA MET A 1 -5.43 9.01 -12.54
C MET A 1 -4.32 8.08 -12.08
N VAL A 2 -3.40 8.59 -11.29
CA VAL A 2 -2.28 7.80 -10.80
C VAL A 2 -2.41 7.60 -9.29
N GLY A 3 -2.38 6.34 -8.86
CA GLY A 3 -2.35 5.98 -7.47
C GLY A 3 -1.00 5.37 -7.10
N VAL A 4 -0.61 5.53 -5.85
CA VAL A 4 0.61 4.93 -5.32
C VAL A 4 0.31 4.18 -4.04
N GLY A 5 1.11 3.17 -3.77
CA GLY A 5 1.06 2.44 -2.52
C GLY A 5 2.45 2.06 -2.05
N GLY A 6 2.55 1.71 -0.80
CA GLY A 6 3.82 1.28 -0.23
C GLY A 6 3.65 0.09 0.69
N VAL A 7 4.44 -0.95 0.43
CA VAL A 7 4.55 -2.09 1.33
C VAL A 7 5.77 -1.86 2.22
N VAL A 8 5.51 -1.51 3.46
CA VAL A 8 6.59 -1.30 4.45
C VAL A 8 6.96 -2.66 5.02
N ILE A 9 8.20 -3.06 4.82
CA ILE A 9 8.74 -4.29 5.39
C ILE A 9 9.62 -3.92 6.56
N HIS A 10 9.33 -4.49 7.72
CA HIS A 10 10.10 -4.24 8.93
C HIS A 10 10.16 -5.53 9.76
N ARG A 11 11.37 -5.97 10.06
CA ARG A 11 11.60 -7.20 10.85
C ARG A 11 10.85 -8.41 10.31
N GLY A 12 10.82 -8.56 8.97
CA GLY A 12 10.17 -9.69 8.32
C GLY A 12 8.66 -9.62 8.26
N ARG A 13 8.06 -8.46 8.52
CA ARG A 13 6.62 -8.25 8.49
C ARG A 13 6.24 -7.11 7.56
N ALA A 14 5.07 -7.20 6.97
CA ALA A 14 4.52 -6.17 6.09
C ALA A 14 3.41 -5.43 6.82
N LEU A 15 3.34 -4.11 6.62
CA LEU A 15 2.28 -3.30 7.17
C LEU A 15 1.05 -3.36 6.28
N LEU A 16 -0.08 -3.76 6.84
CA LEU A 16 -1.39 -3.70 6.20
C LEU A 16 -2.29 -2.74 6.96
N ILE A 17 -3.20 -2.11 6.25
CA ILE A 17 -4.22 -1.22 6.83
C ILE A 17 -5.60 -1.79 6.55
N ARG A 18 -6.56 -1.48 7.43
CA ARG A 18 -7.95 -1.81 7.24
C ARG A 18 -8.72 -0.55 6.89
N ARG A 19 -9.44 -0.58 5.77
CA ARG A 19 -10.14 0.58 5.26
C ARG A 19 -11.30 0.98 6.16
N GLY A 20 -11.38 2.28 6.46
CA GLY A 20 -12.47 2.87 7.24
C GLY A 20 -13.56 3.53 6.40
N ARG A 21 -13.37 3.61 5.07
CA ARG A 21 -14.30 4.26 4.14
C ARG A 21 -14.62 3.40 2.94
N GLU A 22 -15.79 3.67 2.34
CA GLU A 22 -16.13 3.13 1.03
C GLU A 22 -15.20 3.72 -0.06
N PRO A 23 -14.91 3.02 -1.16
CA PRO A 23 -15.28 1.62 -1.41
C PRO A 23 -14.46 0.66 -0.57
N LEU A 24 -14.96 -0.58 -0.41
CA LEU A 24 -14.27 -1.67 0.28
C LEU A 24 -14.03 -1.41 1.78
N LYS A 25 -14.94 -0.68 2.43
CA LYS A 25 -14.89 -0.45 3.86
C LYS A 25 -14.78 -1.77 4.63
N GLY A 26 -13.83 -1.82 5.57
CA GLY A 26 -13.58 -3.00 6.38
C GLY A 26 -12.59 -4.00 5.79
N GLU A 27 -12.18 -3.82 4.54
CA GLU A 27 -11.18 -4.69 3.92
C GLU A 27 -9.76 -4.27 4.26
N TRP A 28 -8.88 -5.27 4.36
CA TRP A 28 -7.45 -5.04 4.51
C TRP A 28 -6.80 -4.76 3.16
N SER A 29 -5.83 -3.88 3.15
CA SER A 29 -5.13 -3.50 1.92
C SER A 29 -3.76 -2.91 2.22
N ILE A 30 -3.02 -2.63 1.13
CA ILE A 30 -1.76 -1.90 1.17
C ILE A 30 -2.10 -0.41 1.34
N PRO A 31 -1.42 0.31 2.25
CA PRO A 31 -1.64 1.75 2.38
C PRO A 31 -1.20 2.51 1.12
N GLY A 32 -1.92 3.56 0.78
CA GLY A 32 -1.65 4.38 -0.38
C GLY A 32 -2.80 5.30 -0.74
N GLY A 33 -2.68 5.99 -1.84
CA GLY A 33 -3.69 6.91 -2.32
C GLY A 33 -3.31 7.57 -3.64
N LEU A 34 -4.01 8.63 -4.00
CA LEU A 34 -3.79 9.31 -5.27
C LEU A 34 -2.65 10.31 -5.18
N ILE A 35 -1.90 10.40 -6.27
CA ILE A 35 -0.88 11.43 -6.46
C ILE A 35 -1.57 12.78 -6.63
N GLU A 36 -1.00 13.81 -6.02
CA GLU A 36 -1.42 15.20 -6.21
C GLU A 36 -0.73 15.78 -7.44
N LEU A 37 -1.37 16.77 -8.04
CA LEU A 37 -0.81 17.44 -9.22
C LEU A 37 0.56 18.03 -8.90
N GLY A 38 1.57 17.67 -9.70
CA GLY A 38 2.94 18.14 -9.50
C GLY A 38 3.74 17.35 -8.48
N GLU A 39 3.15 16.32 -7.87
CA GLU A 39 3.82 15.49 -6.88
C GLU A 39 4.53 14.31 -7.56
N GLU A 40 5.78 14.07 -7.21
CA GLU A 40 6.49 12.89 -7.67
C GLU A 40 5.99 11.63 -6.97
N LEU A 41 6.11 10.47 -7.62
CA LEU A 41 5.59 9.20 -7.11
C LEU A 41 6.11 8.87 -5.71
N ALA A 42 7.43 8.93 -5.51
CA ALA A 42 8.03 8.60 -4.22
C ALA A 42 7.57 9.56 -3.11
N ALA A 43 7.43 10.84 -3.43
CA ALA A 43 6.92 11.83 -2.48
C ALA A 43 5.47 11.53 -2.09
N GLY A 44 4.66 11.13 -3.07
CA GLY A 44 3.28 10.72 -2.83
C GLY A 44 3.17 9.52 -1.90
N VAL A 45 4.04 8.53 -2.07
CA VAL A 45 4.11 7.37 -1.17
C VAL A 45 4.42 7.81 0.25
N ARG A 46 5.45 8.65 0.43
CA ARG A 46 5.80 9.17 1.77
C ARG A 46 4.63 9.90 2.42
N ARG A 47 3.98 10.77 1.67
CA ARG A 47 2.84 11.55 2.16
C ARG A 47 1.68 10.66 2.55
N GLU A 48 1.26 9.77 1.66
CA GLU A 48 0.11 8.89 1.91
C GLU A 48 0.36 7.96 3.10
N LEU A 49 1.55 7.37 3.20
CA LEU A 49 1.84 6.50 4.33
C LEU A 49 1.92 7.27 5.65
N LYS A 50 2.42 8.49 5.62
CA LYS A 50 2.42 9.34 6.81
C LYS A 50 0.99 9.67 7.25
N GLU A 51 0.13 10.02 6.31
CA GLU A 51 -1.28 10.34 6.59
C GLU A 51 -2.05 9.14 7.12
N GLU A 52 -1.87 7.96 6.50
CA GLU A 52 -2.65 6.78 6.84
C GLU A 52 -2.10 5.99 8.03
N THR A 53 -0.81 6.01 8.26
CA THR A 53 -0.16 5.14 9.24
C THR A 53 0.65 5.87 10.32
N GLY A 54 0.95 7.15 10.13
CA GLY A 54 1.82 7.89 11.04
C GLY A 54 3.31 7.61 10.86
N LEU A 55 3.67 6.71 9.96
CA LEU A 55 5.06 6.30 9.78
C LEU A 55 5.79 7.14 8.75
N ALA A 56 7.07 7.39 9.02
CA ALA A 56 8.00 7.94 8.05
C ALA A 56 8.67 6.77 7.35
N VAL A 57 8.56 6.74 6.03
CA VAL A 57 9.08 5.64 5.22
C VAL A 57 9.98 6.14 4.10
N GLU A 58 10.86 5.27 3.64
CA GLU A 58 11.70 5.49 2.47
C GLU A 58 11.25 4.52 1.37
N PRO A 59 10.67 5.02 0.28
CA PRO A 59 10.42 4.18 -0.90
C PRO A 59 11.76 3.75 -1.48
N VAL A 60 11.96 2.44 -1.61
CA VAL A 60 13.23 1.87 -2.03
C VAL A 60 13.22 1.50 -3.51
N GLN A 61 12.16 0.85 -3.95
CA GLN A 61 12.06 0.32 -5.31
C GLN A 61 10.60 0.12 -5.69
N ILE A 62 10.29 0.39 -6.95
CA ILE A 62 8.98 0.03 -7.53
C ILE A 62 8.94 -1.48 -7.68
N ILE A 63 7.89 -2.10 -7.17
CA ILE A 63 7.70 -3.54 -7.23
C ILE A 63 6.51 -3.96 -8.08
N ALA A 64 5.62 -3.05 -8.40
CA ALA A 64 4.48 -3.33 -9.27
C ALA A 64 3.96 -2.07 -9.92
N THR A 65 3.54 -2.21 -11.16
CA THR A 65 2.81 -1.18 -11.91
C THR A 65 1.69 -1.89 -12.65
N PHE A 66 0.46 -1.45 -12.46
CA PHE A 66 -0.68 -2.11 -13.09
C PHE A 66 -1.86 -1.16 -13.26
N ASP A 67 -2.76 -1.54 -14.15
CA ASP A 67 -4.01 -0.81 -14.36
C ASP A 67 -5.06 -1.29 -13.36
N ARG A 68 -5.78 -0.33 -12.78
CA ARG A 68 -6.97 -0.61 -12.02
C ARG A 68 -8.16 0.03 -12.74
N ILE A 69 -8.95 -0.80 -13.40
CA ILE A 69 -10.08 -0.34 -14.19
C ILE A 69 -11.37 -0.65 -13.42
N VAL A 70 -12.12 0.39 -13.13
CA VAL A 70 -13.41 0.26 -12.44
C VAL A 70 -14.50 0.46 -13.46
N LYS A 71 -15.32 -0.57 -13.65
CA LYS A 71 -16.44 -0.56 -14.60
C LYS A 71 -17.76 -0.43 -13.87
N GLU A 72 -18.70 0.23 -14.53
CA GLU A 72 -20.10 0.26 -14.15
C GLU A 72 -20.89 -0.23 -15.36
N GLY A 73 -21.35 -1.47 -15.32
CA GLY A 73 -21.88 -2.16 -16.48
C GLY A 73 -20.80 -2.32 -17.55
N ARG A 74 -21.04 -1.81 -18.77
CA ARG A 74 -20.07 -1.83 -19.87
C ARG A 74 -19.19 -0.59 -19.93
N ARG A 75 -19.48 0.42 -19.09
CA ARG A 75 -18.75 1.69 -19.11
C ARG A 75 -17.57 1.62 -18.15
N VAL A 76 -16.44 2.16 -18.60
CA VAL A 76 -15.30 2.39 -17.72
C VAL A 76 -15.58 3.67 -16.93
N ARG A 77 -15.74 3.53 -15.62
CA ARG A 77 -15.97 4.67 -14.73
C ARG A 77 -14.67 5.35 -14.34
N TYR A 78 -13.68 4.56 -13.96
CA TYR A 78 -12.37 5.06 -13.57
C TYR A 78 -11.29 4.16 -14.14
N HIS A 79 -10.18 4.75 -14.49
CA HIS A 79 -8.98 4.05 -14.89
C HIS A 79 -7.80 4.65 -14.14
N PHE A 80 -7.25 3.87 -13.23
CA PHE A 80 -6.07 4.25 -12.46
C PHE A 80 -4.86 3.50 -12.97
N VAL A 81 -3.70 4.16 -12.94
CA VAL A 81 -2.41 3.48 -13.01
C VAL A 81 -1.88 3.45 -11.58
N ILE A 82 -1.65 2.26 -11.06
CA ILE A 82 -1.16 2.08 -9.69
C ILE A 82 0.32 1.75 -9.73
N VAL A 83 1.10 2.43 -8.90
CA VAL A 83 2.53 2.19 -8.74
C VAL A 83 2.79 1.87 -7.27
N ASP A 84 3.21 0.65 -7.00
CA ASP A 84 3.50 0.20 -5.63
C ASP A 84 5.00 0.06 -5.40
N TYR A 85 5.43 0.52 -4.23
CA TYR A 85 6.83 0.48 -3.80
C TYR A 85 7.01 -0.47 -2.62
N VAL A 86 8.18 -1.10 -2.53
CA VAL A 86 8.67 -1.62 -1.25
C VAL A 86 9.32 -0.45 -0.51
N CYS A 87 9.04 -0.34 0.78
CA CYS A 87 9.48 0.78 1.61
C CYS A 87 10.23 0.29 2.85
N ARG A 88 11.19 1.09 3.27
CA ARG A 88 11.92 0.91 4.52
C ARG A 88 11.34 1.83 5.58
N LEU A 89 11.12 1.30 6.79
CA LEU A 89 10.69 2.13 7.92
C LEU A 89 11.84 3.02 8.38
N ARG A 90 11.58 4.33 8.49
CA ARG A 90 12.56 5.31 8.95
C ARG A 90 12.25 5.88 10.32
N GLY A 91 10.99 5.90 10.71
CA GLY A 91 10.61 6.45 12.00
C GLY A 91 9.10 6.65 12.09
N GLY A 92 8.71 7.48 13.04
CA GLY A 92 7.31 7.74 13.29
C GLY A 92 6.69 6.72 14.24
N LYS A 93 5.43 6.91 14.52
CA LYS A 93 4.67 6.05 15.42
C LYS A 93 3.41 5.58 14.70
N LEU A 94 3.18 4.27 14.71
CA LEU A 94 2.01 3.69 14.04
C LEU A 94 0.73 4.23 14.68
N ARG A 95 0.00 5.02 13.89
CA ARG A 95 -1.30 5.56 14.25
C ARG A 95 -2.19 5.59 13.01
N PRO A 96 -3.27 4.78 12.99
CA PRO A 96 -4.20 4.83 11.87
C PRO A 96 -4.74 6.24 11.67
N GLY A 97 -4.73 6.73 10.42
CA GLY A 97 -5.31 8.01 10.06
C GLY A 97 -6.84 7.95 10.03
N SER A 98 -7.48 9.06 9.64
CA SER A 98 -8.94 9.19 9.67
C SER A 98 -9.68 8.20 8.77
N ASP A 99 -9.04 7.75 7.70
CA ASP A 99 -9.63 6.84 6.72
C ASP A 99 -9.26 5.37 6.97
N VAL A 100 -8.58 5.09 8.08
CA VAL A 100 -8.05 3.77 8.42
C VAL A 100 -8.54 3.41 9.82
N VAL A 101 -9.20 2.26 9.95
CA VAL A 101 -9.73 1.83 11.25
C VAL A 101 -8.77 0.91 12.00
N ASP A 102 -7.78 0.35 11.32
CA ASP A 102 -6.78 -0.51 11.94
C ASP A 102 -5.54 -0.61 11.06
N ALA A 103 -4.42 -0.98 11.67
CA ALA A 103 -3.16 -1.22 10.99
C ALA A 103 -2.39 -2.28 11.75
N CYS A 104 -1.74 -3.20 11.04
CA CYS A 104 -0.96 -4.24 11.70
C CYS A 104 0.20 -4.73 10.85
N TRP A 105 1.19 -5.28 11.54
CA TRP A 105 2.35 -5.93 10.94
C TRP A 105 2.06 -7.41 10.76
N VAL A 106 2.21 -7.91 9.54
CA VAL A 106 1.80 -9.26 9.16
C VAL A 106 2.97 -10.06 8.61
N ARG A 107 3.16 -11.26 9.16
CA ARG A 107 4.17 -12.19 8.65
C ARG A 107 3.70 -12.82 7.34
N PRO A 108 4.62 -13.24 6.45
CA PRO A 108 4.23 -13.87 5.18
C PRO A 108 3.25 -15.04 5.35
N LYS A 109 3.46 -15.87 6.36
CA LYS A 109 2.60 -17.03 6.61
C LYS A 109 1.17 -16.67 7.01
N ASP A 110 0.96 -15.47 7.53
CA ASP A 110 -0.35 -15.03 8.01
C ASP A 110 -1.15 -14.22 6.97
N LEU A 111 -0.56 -13.92 5.81
CA LEU A 111 -1.24 -13.16 4.76
C LEU A 111 -2.63 -13.71 4.39
N PRO A 112 -2.83 -15.04 4.26
CA PRO A 112 -4.15 -15.56 3.89
C PRO A 112 -5.27 -15.19 4.85
N LYS A 113 -4.96 -14.90 6.11
CA LYS A 113 -5.95 -14.51 7.12
C LYS A 113 -6.59 -13.15 6.87
N TYR A 114 -5.95 -12.32 6.04
CA TYR A 114 -6.38 -10.94 5.79
C TYR A 114 -7.24 -10.78 4.54
N HIS A 115 -7.39 -11.84 3.76
CA HIS A 115 -8.23 -11.86 2.56
C HIS A 115 -7.96 -10.72 1.59
N LEU A 116 -6.68 -10.42 1.37
CA LEU A 116 -6.27 -9.41 0.40
C LEU A 116 -6.75 -9.81 -1.00
N THR A 117 -6.94 -8.81 -1.87
CA THR A 117 -7.17 -9.09 -3.27
C THR A 117 -5.99 -9.90 -3.83
N GLU A 118 -6.21 -10.60 -4.94
CA GLU A 118 -5.14 -11.36 -5.58
C GLU A 118 -3.95 -10.47 -5.94
N MET A 119 -4.23 -9.27 -6.50
CA MET A 119 -3.18 -8.33 -6.86
C MET A 119 -2.41 -7.84 -5.62
N ALA A 120 -3.10 -7.45 -4.55
CA ALA A 120 -2.44 -7.02 -3.31
C ALA A 120 -1.57 -8.13 -2.72
N THR A 121 -2.05 -9.37 -2.75
CA THR A 121 -1.27 -10.52 -2.30
C THR A 121 0.03 -10.66 -3.09
N ARG A 122 -0.05 -10.56 -4.43
CA ARG A 122 1.14 -10.63 -5.29
C ARG A 122 2.13 -9.51 -4.97
N VAL A 123 1.63 -8.31 -4.78
CA VAL A 123 2.48 -7.14 -4.48
C VAL A 123 3.18 -7.31 -3.14
N VAL A 124 2.45 -7.72 -2.10
CA VAL A 124 3.06 -7.94 -0.78
C VAL A 124 4.10 -9.04 -0.82
N ARG A 125 3.83 -10.15 -1.52
CA ARG A 125 4.81 -11.23 -1.67
C ARG A 125 6.05 -10.78 -2.43
N ALA A 126 5.88 -9.98 -3.48
CA ALA A 126 7.00 -9.38 -4.20
C ALA A 126 7.83 -8.49 -3.29
N ALA A 127 7.16 -7.71 -2.43
CA ALA A 127 7.84 -6.85 -1.46
C ALA A 127 8.71 -7.65 -0.49
N PHE A 128 8.22 -8.76 0.01
CA PHE A 128 9.01 -9.64 0.88
C PHE A 128 10.26 -10.16 0.19
N GLN A 129 10.14 -10.56 -1.08
CA GLN A 129 11.28 -11.06 -1.84
C GLN A 129 12.33 -9.98 -2.10
N VAL A 130 11.91 -8.79 -2.48
CA VAL A 130 12.82 -7.66 -2.70
C VAL A 130 13.50 -7.25 -1.40
N ALA A 131 12.74 -7.18 -0.31
CA ALA A 131 13.26 -6.82 1.01
C ALA A 131 14.34 -7.80 1.47
N LYS A 132 14.15 -9.09 1.23
CA LYS A 132 15.12 -10.13 1.57
C LYS A 132 16.43 -9.94 0.79
N ARG A 133 16.35 -9.66 -0.52
CA ARG A 133 17.52 -9.46 -1.38
C ARG A 133 18.24 -8.14 -1.07
N ARG A 134 17.51 -7.08 -0.78
CA ARG A 134 18.04 -5.73 -0.56
C ARG A 134 18.23 -5.38 0.91
N ARG A 135 17.95 -6.29 1.82
CA ARG A 135 18.04 -6.07 3.28
C ARG A 135 17.25 -4.83 3.72
N VAL A 136 16.06 -4.74 3.22
CA VAL A 136 15.14 -3.68 3.65
C VAL A 136 14.69 -3.91 5.10
#